data_91946d77b92654825d50575524ad1cae
#
_entry.id   91946d77b92654825d50575524ad1cae
#
_cell.length_a   1.000
_cell.length_b   1.000
_cell.length_c   1.000
_cell.angle_alpha   90.00
_cell.angle_beta   90.00
_cell.angle_gamma   90.00
#
_symmetry.space_group_name_H-M   'P 1'
#
loop_
_entity.id
_entity.type
_entity.pdbx_description
1 polymer ?
#
loop_
_entity_poly.entity_id
_entity_poly.type
_entity_poly.pdbx_seq_one_letter_code
_entity_poly.pdbx_strand_id
1 'polypeptide(L)'
;MTTIAIIGLGNMGKGLAKRLAGKTDLVLASRDHAAATAFAATLPAGAVVLDQASAIAGADIVVLALPFEAALEAAGNPALKSKIVVDISNPVKADFSGLAIGHTTSAAEQLQAAAPDAKVVKAFNTIFAGLFDLPAAQTAAVPAFIAGNDEAAVAAVVELAVLAGFAVEKTGGIDAARLLEPLGMLNIRFGYGLGQGTGIAPNWIKLAA
;
A
#
# COMPACT_ATOMS: atom_id res chain seq x y z
N MET A 1 0.34 18.67 10.02
CA MET A 1 0.20 17.78 8.83
C MET A 1 0.09 16.34 9.32
N THR A 2 -0.51 15.45 8.54
CA THR A 2 -0.57 14.02 8.88
C THR A 2 0.81 13.40 8.65
N THR A 3 1.33 12.69 9.65
CA THR A 3 2.62 11.99 9.55
C THR A 3 2.39 10.60 8.98
N ILE A 4 3.05 10.29 7.86
CA ILE A 4 2.94 9.00 7.17
C ILE A 4 4.27 8.26 7.26
N ALA A 5 4.25 7.08 7.88
CA ALA A 5 5.41 6.18 7.86
C ALA A 5 5.27 5.15 6.73
N ILE A 6 6.28 5.00 5.90
CA ILE A 6 6.38 3.91 4.92
C ILE A 6 7.41 2.91 5.44
N ILE A 7 6.94 1.72 5.77
CA ILE A 7 7.76 0.61 6.24
C ILE A 7 8.06 -0.32 5.06
N GLY A 8 9.33 -0.36 4.67
CA GLY A 8 9.79 -1.08 3.48
C GLY A 8 9.98 -0.18 2.27
N LEU A 9 11.20 -0.16 1.74
CA LEU A 9 11.62 0.65 0.59
C LEU A 9 11.98 -0.22 -0.62
N GLY A 10 11.12 -1.19 -0.90
CA GLY A 10 11.06 -1.86 -2.20
C GLY A 10 10.49 -0.93 -3.27
N ASN A 11 10.21 -1.47 -4.47
CA ASN A 11 9.71 -0.67 -5.58
C ASN A 11 8.41 0.09 -5.24
N MET A 12 7.46 -0.55 -4.57
CA MET A 12 6.20 0.07 -4.15
C MET A 12 6.41 1.17 -3.12
N GLY A 13 7.19 0.89 -2.05
CA GLY A 13 7.45 1.88 -0.99
C GLY A 13 8.20 3.10 -1.51
N LYS A 14 9.21 2.91 -2.35
CA LYS A 14 9.91 4.02 -3.02
C LYS A 14 9.00 4.81 -3.96
N GLY A 15 8.16 4.12 -4.73
CA GLY A 15 7.20 4.76 -5.63
C GLY A 15 6.22 5.64 -4.87
N LEU A 16 5.62 5.12 -3.81
CA LEU A 16 4.69 5.88 -2.97
C LEU A 16 5.39 7.06 -2.27
N ALA A 17 6.61 6.84 -1.74
CA ALA A 17 7.39 7.91 -1.12
C ALA A 17 7.67 9.08 -2.10
N LYS A 18 8.05 8.80 -3.35
CA LYS A 18 8.22 9.83 -4.39
C LYS A 18 6.95 10.65 -4.62
N ARG A 19 5.77 9.99 -4.63
CA ARG A 19 4.48 10.65 -4.86
C ARG A 19 4.02 11.51 -3.69
N LEU A 20 4.43 11.17 -2.47
CA LEU A 20 4.03 11.86 -1.24
C LEU A 20 5.04 12.91 -0.76
N ALA A 21 6.29 12.85 -1.22
CA ALA A 21 7.34 13.79 -0.83
C ALA A 21 6.92 15.24 -1.06
N GLY A 22 7.07 16.07 -0.03
CA GLY A 22 6.68 17.48 -0.01
C GLY A 22 5.18 17.75 0.11
N LYS A 23 4.36 16.71 0.23
CA LYS A 23 2.89 16.83 0.39
C LYS A 23 2.42 16.41 1.79
N THR A 24 3.23 15.66 2.52
CA THR A 24 2.96 15.18 3.89
C THR A 24 4.24 15.18 4.69
N ASP A 25 4.14 15.01 6.02
CA ASP A 25 5.28 14.70 6.87
C ASP A 25 5.64 13.22 6.66
N LEU A 26 6.72 12.95 5.92
CA LEU A 26 7.08 11.63 5.45
C LEU A 26 8.20 11.03 6.30
N VAL A 27 7.94 9.84 6.85
CA VAL A 27 8.92 9.03 7.59
C VAL A 27 9.15 7.73 6.82
N LEU A 28 10.40 7.35 6.65
CA LEU A 28 10.80 6.13 5.95
C LEU A 28 11.51 5.18 6.91
N ALA A 29 11.19 3.89 6.83
CA ALA A 29 11.91 2.85 7.56
C ALA A 29 12.23 1.67 6.66
N SER A 30 13.47 1.20 6.74
CA SER A 30 13.96 0.03 6.01
C SER A 30 15.03 -0.68 6.83
N ARG A 31 15.19 -1.99 6.60
CA ARG A 31 16.28 -2.77 7.20
C ARG A 31 17.65 -2.24 6.81
N ASP A 32 17.80 -1.74 5.59
CA ASP A 32 18.98 -1.04 5.14
C ASP A 32 18.80 0.47 5.35
N HIS A 33 19.24 0.94 6.51
CA HIS A 33 19.14 2.35 6.91
C HIS A 33 19.98 3.26 6.01
N ALA A 34 21.17 2.81 5.57
CA ALA A 34 22.03 3.60 4.70
C ALA A 34 21.40 3.83 3.32
N ALA A 35 20.85 2.76 2.71
CA ALA A 35 20.12 2.88 1.45
C ALA A 35 18.84 3.72 1.60
N ALA A 36 18.14 3.65 2.74
CA ALA A 36 16.98 4.49 3.04
C ALA A 36 17.37 5.98 3.11
N THR A 37 18.47 6.31 3.80
CA THR A 37 18.96 7.67 3.93
C THR A 37 19.39 8.23 2.57
N ALA A 38 20.13 7.46 1.79
CA ALA A 38 20.53 7.84 0.44
C ALA A 38 19.28 8.10 -0.45
N PHE A 39 18.26 7.25 -0.37
CA PHE A 39 17.01 7.46 -1.10
C PHE A 39 16.24 8.69 -0.63
N ALA A 40 16.10 8.90 0.69
CA ALA A 40 15.45 10.07 1.25
C ALA A 40 16.06 11.39 0.76
N ALA A 41 17.38 11.43 0.61
CA ALA A 41 18.09 12.60 0.08
C ALA A 41 17.77 12.91 -1.40
N THR A 42 17.22 11.97 -2.16
CA THR A 42 16.78 12.18 -3.55
C THR A 42 15.38 12.76 -3.66
N LEU A 43 14.62 12.79 -2.56
CA LEU A 43 13.25 13.28 -2.57
C LEU A 43 13.20 14.83 -2.52
N PRO A 44 12.24 15.46 -3.22
CA PRO A 44 12.21 16.94 -3.38
C PRO A 44 12.17 17.72 -2.08
N ALA A 45 11.55 17.20 -1.02
CA ALA A 45 11.46 17.83 0.30
C ALA A 45 12.20 17.03 1.38
N GLY A 46 12.97 16.00 0.96
CA GLY A 46 13.53 15.04 1.88
C GLY A 46 12.47 14.15 2.54
N ALA A 47 12.93 13.32 3.43
CA ALA A 47 12.10 12.53 4.34
C ALA A 47 12.94 12.19 5.57
N VAL A 48 12.29 12.01 6.72
CA VAL A 48 12.97 11.54 7.93
C VAL A 48 13.14 10.02 7.81
N VAL A 49 14.34 9.52 8.12
CA VAL A 49 14.62 8.09 8.15
C VAL A 49 14.77 7.65 9.61
N LEU A 50 13.98 6.70 10.02
CA LEU A 50 13.99 6.14 11.38
C LEU A 50 14.08 4.62 11.36
N ASP A 51 14.37 4.01 12.49
CA ASP A 51 14.11 2.58 12.67
C ASP A 51 12.60 2.30 12.63
N GLN A 52 12.24 1.05 12.39
CA GLN A 52 10.82 0.67 12.20
C GLN A 52 9.95 1.01 13.43
N ALA A 53 10.46 0.78 14.64
CA ALA A 53 9.68 1.00 15.85
C ALA A 53 9.39 2.50 16.08
N SER A 54 10.41 3.34 15.92
CA SER A 54 10.30 4.79 16.01
C SER A 54 9.40 5.37 14.91
N ALA A 55 9.51 4.86 13.67
CA ALA A 55 8.67 5.27 12.55
C ALA A 55 7.19 4.95 12.81
N ILE A 56 6.89 3.74 13.28
CA ILE A 56 5.53 3.33 13.65
C ILE A 56 4.99 4.19 14.80
N ALA A 57 5.78 4.39 15.84
CA ALA A 57 5.35 5.13 17.04
C ALA A 57 4.96 6.58 16.69
N GLY A 58 5.73 7.25 15.84
CA GLY A 58 5.54 8.66 15.49
C GLY A 58 4.51 8.95 14.39
N ALA A 59 3.97 7.93 13.71
CA ALA A 59 3.09 8.13 12.56
C ALA A 59 1.60 8.09 12.92
N ASP A 60 0.79 8.81 12.15
CA ASP A 60 -0.68 8.70 12.14
C ASP A 60 -1.12 7.55 11.22
N ILE A 61 -0.48 7.43 10.06
CA ILE A 61 -0.72 6.40 9.06
C ILE A 61 0.58 5.61 8.84
N VAL A 62 0.49 4.29 8.93
CA VAL A 62 1.61 3.37 8.70
C VAL A 62 1.33 2.56 7.44
N VAL A 63 2.11 2.76 6.39
CA VAL A 63 2.03 1.97 5.15
C VAL A 63 3.00 0.79 5.25
N LEU A 64 2.48 -0.42 5.26
CA LEU A 64 3.27 -1.65 5.22
C LEU A 64 3.58 -2.03 3.76
N ALA A 65 4.67 -1.47 3.23
CA ALA A 65 5.16 -1.75 1.88
C ALA A 65 6.13 -2.96 1.88
N LEU A 66 5.65 -4.06 2.45
CA LEU A 66 6.40 -5.29 2.74
C LEU A 66 5.76 -6.49 2.03
N PRO A 67 6.51 -7.57 1.78
CA PRO A 67 5.91 -8.88 1.49
C PRO A 67 4.96 -9.31 2.61
N PHE A 68 3.95 -10.13 2.28
CA PHE A 68 2.86 -10.48 3.20
C PHE A 68 3.34 -11.00 4.56
N GLU A 69 4.28 -11.95 4.59
CA GLU A 69 4.78 -12.54 5.84
C GLU A 69 5.46 -11.48 6.72
N ALA A 70 6.25 -10.59 6.12
CA ALA A 70 6.91 -9.51 6.85
C ALA A 70 5.91 -8.42 7.30
N ALA A 71 4.85 -8.18 6.53
CA ALA A 71 3.77 -7.29 6.93
C ALA A 71 2.97 -7.87 8.11
N LEU A 72 2.73 -9.19 8.11
CA LEU A 72 2.06 -9.89 9.20
C LEU A 72 2.89 -9.85 10.50
N GLU A 73 4.21 -10.06 10.40
CA GLU A 73 5.12 -9.90 11.53
C GLU A 73 5.08 -8.46 12.07
N ALA A 74 5.17 -7.46 11.18
CA ALA A 74 5.10 -6.05 11.56
C ALA A 74 3.76 -5.67 12.20
N ALA A 75 2.65 -6.30 11.78
CA ALA A 75 1.32 -6.09 12.36
C ALA A 75 1.23 -6.49 13.84
N GLY A 76 2.08 -7.40 14.30
CA GLY A 76 2.20 -7.76 15.73
C GLY A 76 2.81 -6.66 16.63
N ASN A 77 3.23 -5.53 16.07
CA ASN A 77 3.82 -4.45 16.86
C ASN A 77 2.75 -3.69 17.66
N PRO A 78 2.83 -3.65 19.00
CA PRO A 78 1.83 -2.99 19.85
C PRO A 78 1.74 -1.48 19.63
N ALA A 79 2.75 -0.84 19.05
CA ALA A 79 2.73 0.57 18.71
C ALA A 79 1.75 0.91 17.56
N LEU A 80 1.19 -0.09 16.87
CA LEU A 80 0.13 0.10 15.87
C LEU A 80 -1.26 0.36 16.48
N LYS A 81 -1.41 0.21 17.77
CA LYS A 81 -2.69 0.48 18.48
C LYS A 81 -3.23 1.86 18.08
N SER A 82 -4.51 1.89 17.70
CA SER A 82 -5.26 3.08 17.26
C SER A 82 -4.73 3.78 16.00
N LYS A 83 -3.71 3.24 15.33
CA LYS A 83 -3.16 3.80 14.08
C LYS A 83 -3.92 3.26 12.86
N ILE A 84 -3.88 4.03 11.79
CA ILE A 84 -4.29 3.58 10.47
C ILE A 84 -3.14 2.79 9.87
N VAL A 85 -3.40 1.53 9.49
CA VAL A 85 -2.42 0.64 8.87
C VAL A 85 -2.86 0.36 7.44
N VAL A 86 -2.07 0.78 6.47
CA VAL A 86 -2.33 0.53 5.06
C VAL A 86 -1.57 -0.72 4.62
N ASP A 87 -2.31 -1.77 4.30
CA ASP A 87 -1.77 -2.98 3.69
C ASP A 87 -1.78 -2.88 2.17
N ILE A 88 -0.60 -2.92 1.57
CA ILE A 88 -0.44 -2.90 0.10
C ILE A 88 0.00 -4.25 -0.47
N SER A 89 0.06 -5.28 0.36
CA SER A 89 0.60 -6.59 -0.03
C SER A 89 -0.37 -7.39 -0.91
N ASN A 90 0.18 -8.33 -1.66
CA ASN A 90 -0.52 -9.48 -2.21
C ASN A 90 0.17 -10.73 -1.64
N PRO A 91 -0.59 -11.70 -1.08
CA PRO A 91 -0.02 -12.94 -0.54
C PRO A 91 0.32 -13.93 -1.67
N VAL A 92 1.26 -13.56 -2.52
CA VAL A 92 1.67 -14.34 -3.70
C VAL A 92 2.67 -15.41 -3.28
N LYS A 93 2.51 -16.64 -3.79
CA LYS A 93 3.48 -17.72 -3.58
C LYS A 93 4.84 -17.34 -4.15
N ALA A 94 5.91 -17.89 -3.57
CA ALA A 94 7.29 -17.56 -3.96
C ALA A 94 7.60 -17.88 -5.44
N ASP A 95 6.91 -18.87 -6.02
CA ASP A 95 7.02 -19.26 -7.43
C ASP A 95 6.06 -18.48 -8.36
N PHE A 96 5.32 -17.52 -7.84
CA PHE A 96 4.31 -16.73 -8.55
C PHE A 96 3.18 -17.56 -9.19
N SER A 97 2.99 -18.83 -8.79
CA SER A 97 1.95 -19.71 -9.35
C SER A 97 0.52 -19.32 -8.93
N GLY A 98 0.37 -18.49 -7.92
CA GLY A 98 -0.92 -18.04 -7.40
C GLY A 98 -0.80 -17.41 -6.03
N LEU A 99 -1.93 -17.28 -5.33
CA LEU A 99 -1.98 -16.79 -3.97
C LEU A 99 -1.62 -17.91 -2.97
N ALA A 100 -0.94 -17.54 -1.89
CA ALA A 100 -0.60 -18.44 -0.78
C ALA A 100 -1.79 -18.64 0.17
N ILE A 101 -2.70 -17.68 0.25
CA ILE A 101 -3.95 -17.74 1.02
C ILE A 101 -5.14 -17.50 0.09
N GLY A 102 -6.28 -18.05 0.42
CA GLY A 102 -7.39 -18.16 -0.51
C GLY A 102 -8.66 -17.42 -0.09
N HIS A 103 -9.78 -17.79 -0.71
CA HIS A 103 -11.04 -17.07 -0.75
C HIS A 103 -11.80 -16.92 0.58
N THR A 104 -11.40 -17.62 1.64
CA THR A 104 -12.06 -17.57 2.96
C THR A 104 -11.44 -16.54 3.91
N THR A 105 -10.26 -16.02 3.56
CA THR A 105 -9.53 -14.97 4.27
C THR A 105 -8.63 -14.21 3.28
N SER A 106 -8.03 -13.12 3.75
CA SER A 106 -7.11 -12.29 2.99
C SER A 106 -5.90 -11.89 3.84
N ALA A 107 -4.84 -11.38 3.22
CA ALA A 107 -3.71 -10.79 3.93
C ALA A 107 -4.18 -9.66 4.86
N ALA A 108 -5.03 -8.76 4.36
CA ALA A 108 -5.54 -7.64 5.14
C ALA A 108 -6.34 -8.09 6.38
N GLU A 109 -7.16 -9.14 6.27
CA GLU A 109 -7.89 -9.71 7.41
C GLU A 109 -6.94 -10.34 8.44
N GLN A 110 -5.90 -11.03 7.98
CA GLN A 110 -4.90 -11.61 8.89
C GLN A 110 -4.07 -10.52 9.59
N LEU A 111 -3.73 -9.43 8.89
CA LEU A 111 -3.11 -8.27 9.51
C LEU A 111 -4.03 -7.63 10.56
N GLN A 112 -5.33 -7.48 10.24
CA GLN A 112 -6.31 -6.96 11.21
C GLN A 112 -6.44 -7.86 12.43
N ALA A 113 -6.40 -9.18 12.25
CA ALA A 113 -6.43 -10.12 13.38
C ALA A 113 -5.15 -10.05 14.23
N ALA A 114 -3.99 -9.82 13.62
CA ALA A 114 -2.72 -9.64 14.33
C ALA A 114 -2.61 -8.28 15.03
N ALA A 115 -3.31 -7.25 14.52
CA ALA A 115 -3.36 -5.89 15.08
C ALA A 115 -4.82 -5.48 15.38
N PRO A 116 -5.49 -6.12 16.36
CA PRO A 116 -6.93 -5.93 16.58
C PRO A 116 -7.31 -4.49 16.96
N ASP A 117 -6.41 -3.75 17.59
CA ASP A 117 -6.61 -2.37 17.99
C ASP A 117 -6.19 -1.34 16.92
N ALA A 118 -5.64 -1.80 15.78
CA ALA A 118 -5.33 -0.95 14.63
C ALA A 118 -6.52 -0.88 13.67
N LYS A 119 -6.52 0.11 12.78
CA LYS A 119 -7.52 0.30 11.73
C LYS A 119 -6.88 -0.09 10.40
N VAL A 120 -6.99 -1.38 10.03
CA VAL A 120 -6.37 -1.88 8.80
C VAL A 120 -7.22 -1.49 7.60
N VAL A 121 -6.55 -0.94 6.58
CA VAL A 121 -7.14 -0.58 5.29
C VAL A 121 -6.30 -1.21 4.17
N LYS A 122 -6.92 -2.00 3.31
CA LYS A 122 -6.33 -2.52 2.09
C LYS A 122 -6.32 -1.44 1.01
N ALA A 123 -5.17 -1.18 0.39
CA ALA A 123 -5.07 -0.25 -0.74
C ALA A 123 -3.85 -0.54 -1.62
N PHE A 124 -3.78 0.00 -2.84
CA PHE A 124 -2.65 -0.03 -3.78
C PHE A 124 -2.18 -1.42 -4.25
N ASN A 125 -2.74 -2.52 -3.77
CA ASN A 125 -2.30 -3.88 -4.10
C ASN A 125 -2.52 -4.27 -5.58
N THR A 126 -3.35 -3.53 -6.30
CA THR A 126 -3.65 -3.72 -7.73
C THR A 126 -2.85 -2.78 -8.64
N ILE A 127 -1.97 -1.95 -8.08
CA ILE A 127 -1.17 -0.96 -8.82
C ILE A 127 0.25 -1.47 -8.96
N PHE A 128 0.77 -1.51 -10.19
CA PHE A 128 2.17 -1.84 -10.42
C PHE A 128 3.10 -0.69 -9.99
N ALA A 129 4.26 -1.05 -9.44
CA ALA A 129 5.24 -0.08 -8.95
C ALA A 129 5.70 0.90 -10.04
N GLY A 130 5.79 0.47 -11.30
CA GLY A 130 6.16 1.33 -12.42
C GLY A 130 5.19 2.48 -12.68
N LEU A 131 3.93 2.36 -12.25
CA LEU A 131 2.95 3.44 -12.41
C LEU A 131 3.24 4.64 -11.50
N PHE A 132 3.96 4.45 -10.40
CA PHE A 132 4.36 5.56 -9.53
C PHE A 132 5.45 6.45 -10.16
N ASP A 133 6.20 5.94 -11.12
CA ASP A 133 7.24 6.71 -11.82
C ASP A 133 6.67 7.55 -12.98
N LEU A 134 5.41 7.31 -13.40
CA LEU A 134 4.74 8.10 -14.42
C LEU A 134 4.25 9.45 -13.85
N PRO A 135 4.08 10.50 -14.66
CA PRO A 135 3.42 11.73 -14.22
C PRO A 135 2.02 11.47 -13.65
N ALA A 136 1.64 12.17 -12.58
CA ALA A 136 0.34 11.98 -11.93
C ALA A 136 -0.86 12.14 -12.90
N ALA A 137 -0.76 13.00 -13.91
CA ALA A 137 -1.79 13.17 -14.93
C ALA A 137 -2.05 11.88 -15.74
N GLN A 138 -1.05 11.01 -15.91
CA GLN A 138 -1.21 9.73 -16.62
C GLN A 138 -1.82 8.65 -15.74
N THR A 139 -1.72 8.76 -14.43
CA THR A 139 -2.27 7.79 -13.46
C THR A 139 -3.58 8.24 -12.83
N ALA A 140 -4.06 9.44 -13.15
CA ALA A 140 -5.26 10.03 -12.56
C ALA A 140 -6.55 9.20 -12.80
N ALA A 141 -6.58 8.33 -13.81
CA ALA A 141 -7.68 7.40 -14.07
C ALA A 141 -7.43 5.98 -13.54
N VAL A 142 -6.26 5.71 -12.98
CA VAL A 142 -5.92 4.40 -12.40
C VAL A 142 -6.52 4.32 -10.99
N PRO A 143 -7.44 3.41 -10.71
CA PRO A 143 -8.05 3.34 -9.39
C PRO A 143 -7.14 2.64 -8.37
N ALA A 144 -6.99 3.25 -7.21
CA ALA A 144 -6.65 2.57 -5.98
C ALA A 144 -7.94 2.01 -5.39
N PHE A 145 -8.09 0.69 -5.38
CA PHE A 145 -9.23 0.04 -4.71
C PHE A 145 -8.97 0.02 -3.21
N ILE A 146 -9.95 0.46 -2.42
CA ILE A 146 -9.79 0.64 -0.97
C ILE A 146 -10.88 -0.14 -0.23
N ALA A 147 -10.44 -0.99 0.71
CA ALA A 147 -11.31 -1.78 1.60
C ALA A 147 -10.91 -1.59 3.07
N GLY A 148 -11.87 -1.37 3.94
CA GLY A 148 -11.63 -1.21 5.38
C GLY A 148 -12.92 -1.05 6.17
N ASN A 149 -12.89 -1.36 7.47
CA ASN A 149 -14.08 -1.34 8.32
C ASN A 149 -14.29 0.00 9.04
N ASP A 150 -13.23 0.79 9.26
CA ASP A 150 -13.32 2.09 9.93
C ASP A 150 -13.46 3.20 8.87
N GLU A 151 -14.59 3.87 8.86
CA GLU A 151 -14.92 4.90 7.86
C GLU A 151 -13.90 6.06 7.86
N ALA A 152 -13.43 6.48 9.02
CA ALA A 152 -12.46 7.57 9.13
C ALA A 152 -11.09 7.14 8.59
N ALA A 153 -10.67 5.91 8.87
CA ALA A 153 -9.42 5.36 8.31
C ALA A 153 -9.51 5.20 6.79
N VAL A 154 -10.64 4.71 6.27
CA VAL A 154 -10.89 4.63 4.83
C VAL A 154 -10.83 6.02 4.21
N ALA A 155 -11.46 7.04 4.80
CA ALA A 155 -11.42 8.42 4.29
C ALA A 155 -9.98 8.97 4.24
N ALA A 156 -9.18 8.74 5.28
CA ALA A 156 -7.77 9.16 5.30
C ALA A 156 -6.93 8.46 4.21
N VAL A 157 -7.20 7.17 3.93
CA VAL A 157 -6.51 6.43 2.87
C VAL A 157 -7.00 6.85 1.48
N VAL A 158 -8.26 7.27 1.33
CA VAL A 158 -8.75 7.92 0.10
C VAL A 158 -7.96 9.20 -0.18
N GLU A 159 -7.80 10.07 0.81
CA GLU A 159 -6.99 11.29 0.67
C GLU A 159 -5.54 10.97 0.30
N LEU A 160 -4.95 9.94 0.95
CA LEU A 160 -3.61 9.46 0.63
C LEU A 160 -3.48 9.03 -0.83
N ALA A 161 -4.46 8.26 -1.36
CA ALA A 161 -4.45 7.77 -2.74
C ALA A 161 -4.59 8.92 -3.75
N VAL A 162 -5.48 9.87 -3.49
CA VAL A 162 -5.65 11.09 -4.31
C VAL A 162 -4.36 11.92 -4.30
N LEU A 163 -3.75 12.10 -3.13
CA LEU A 163 -2.49 12.82 -2.97
C LEU A 163 -1.35 12.15 -3.75
N ALA A 164 -1.36 10.82 -3.80
CA ALA A 164 -0.42 10.03 -4.60
C ALA A 164 -0.72 10.08 -6.11
N GLY A 165 -1.83 10.68 -6.55
CA GLY A 165 -2.18 10.91 -7.96
C GLY A 165 -2.92 9.74 -8.60
N PHE A 166 -3.76 9.04 -7.84
CA PHE A 166 -4.60 7.94 -8.31
C PHE A 166 -6.09 8.26 -8.13
N ALA A 167 -6.93 7.70 -8.99
CA ALA A 167 -8.36 7.62 -8.73
C ALA A 167 -8.64 6.69 -7.53
N VAL A 168 -9.86 6.70 -7.04
CA VAL A 168 -10.27 5.87 -5.89
C VAL A 168 -11.57 5.14 -6.19
N GLU A 169 -11.60 3.85 -5.86
CA GLU A 169 -12.81 3.04 -5.80
C GLU A 169 -12.91 2.37 -4.42
N LYS A 170 -13.91 2.78 -3.62
CA LYS A 170 -14.17 2.13 -2.34
C LYS A 170 -14.92 0.81 -2.57
N THR A 171 -14.43 -0.26 -1.97
CA THR A 171 -14.93 -1.62 -2.22
C THR A 171 -15.67 -2.24 -1.04
N GLY A 172 -15.85 -1.48 0.04
CA GLY A 172 -16.57 -1.91 1.24
C GLY A 172 -15.65 -2.29 2.41
N GLY A 173 -16.08 -3.25 3.21
CA GLY A 173 -15.34 -3.72 4.39
C GLY A 173 -14.02 -4.40 4.06
N ILE A 174 -13.25 -4.71 5.11
CA ILE A 174 -11.92 -5.35 4.95
C ILE A 174 -12.02 -6.74 4.28
N ASP A 175 -13.16 -7.40 4.36
CA ASP A 175 -13.45 -8.68 3.69
C ASP A 175 -13.43 -8.59 2.16
N ALA A 176 -13.64 -7.39 1.58
CA ALA A 176 -13.46 -7.16 0.15
C ALA A 176 -12.00 -7.38 -0.32
N ALA A 177 -11.02 -7.39 0.59
CA ALA A 177 -9.65 -7.77 0.27
C ALA A 177 -9.55 -9.20 -0.31
N ARG A 178 -10.49 -10.11 0.04
CA ARG A 178 -10.62 -11.43 -0.58
C ARG A 178 -10.88 -11.40 -2.09
N LEU A 179 -11.35 -10.27 -2.62
CA LEU A 179 -11.55 -10.03 -4.04
C LEU A 179 -10.39 -9.22 -4.63
N LEU A 180 -9.86 -8.25 -3.87
CA LEU A 180 -8.79 -7.36 -4.32
C LEU A 180 -7.44 -8.08 -4.48
N GLU A 181 -7.13 -9.05 -3.62
CA GLU A 181 -5.89 -9.82 -3.71
C GLU A 181 -5.89 -10.77 -4.93
N PRO A 182 -6.96 -11.53 -5.24
CA PRO A 182 -7.09 -12.21 -6.53
C PRO A 182 -7.05 -11.28 -7.74
N LEU A 183 -7.67 -10.09 -7.67
CA LEU A 183 -7.56 -9.08 -8.73
C LEU A 183 -6.12 -8.61 -8.93
N GLY A 184 -5.38 -8.38 -7.83
CA GLY A 184 -3.95 -8.06 -7.87
C GLY A 184 -3.13 -9.20 -8.50
N MET A 185 -3.43 -10.46 -8.14
CA MET A 185 -2.78 -11.63 -8.76
C MET A 185 -3.09 -11.74 -10.26
N LEU A 186 -4.34 -11.48 -10.66
CA LEU A 186 -4.71 -11.45 -12.07
C LEU A 186 -3.94 -10.38 -12.84
N ASN A 187 -3.81 -9.17 -12.24
CA ASN A 187 -3.02 -8.10 -12.84
C ASN A 187 -1.54 -8.49 -12.98
N ILE A 188 -0.95 -9.12 -11.96
CA ILE A 188 0.42 -9.68 -12.00
C ILE A 188 0.56 -10.68 -13.16
N ARG A 189 -0.43 -11.57 -13.35
CA ARG A 189 -0.44 -12.53 -14.47
C ARG A 189 -0.48 -11.84 -15.83
N PHE A 190 -1.29 -10.80 -15.99
CA PHE A 190 -1.31 -10.01 -17.25
C PHE A 190 0.02 -9.32 -17.50
N GLY A 191 0.56 -8.62 -16.48
CA GLY A 191 1.77 -7.84 -16.64
C GLY A 191 3.00 -8.69 -16.92
N TYR A 192 3.29 -9.64 -16.04
CA TYR A 192 4.51 -10.46 -16.12
C TYR A 192 4.28 -11.78 -16.86
N GLY A 193 3.22 -12.53 -16.52
CA GLY A 193 2.99 -13.86 -17.08
C GLY A 193 2.60 -13.87 -18.56
N LEU A 194 1.81 -12.89 -18.98
CA LEU A 194 1.34 -12.74 -20.36
C LEU A 194 2.05 -11.62 -21.13
N GLY A 195 3.07 -11.00 -20.54
CA GLY A 195 3.97 -10.06 -21.22
C GLY A 195 3.34 -8.71 -21.59
N GLN A 196 2.20 -8.31 -20.98
CA GLN A 196 1.59 -7.00 -21.27
C GLN A 196 2.34 -5.82 -20.63
N GLY A 197 3.35 -6.10 -19.78
CA GLY A 197 4.13 -5.09 -19.08
C GLY A 197 3.40 -4.53 -17.86
N THR A 198 4.07 -3.61 -17.17
CA THR A 198 3.59 -3.03 -15.90
C THR A 198 2.94 -1.66 -16.06
N GLY A 199 2.68 -1.22 -17.29
CA GLY A 199 1.95 0.01 -17.62
C GLY A 199 0.44 -0.17 -17.70
N ILE A 200 -0.11 -1.23 -17.09
CA ILE A 200 -1.53 -1.58 -17.09
C ILE A 200 -2.10 -1.53 -15.68
N ALA A 201 -3.40 -1.33 -15.57
CA ALA A 201 -4.15 -1.40 -14.31
C ALA A 201 -5.58 -1.88 -14.55
N PRO A 202 -6.19 -2.63 -13.60
CA PRO A 202 -7.60 -2.95 -13.68
C PRO A 202 -8.43 -1.67 -13.50
N ASN A 203 -9.53 -1.56 -14.25
CA ASN A 203 -10.47 -0.45 -14.14
C ASN A 203 -11.87 -0.89 -14.55
N TRP A 204 -12.91 -0.18 -14.07
CA TRP A 204 -14.31 -0.33 -14.48
C TRP A 204 -14.72 0.81 -15.39
N ILE A 205 -15.13 0.49 -16.61
CA ILE A 205 -15.67 1.48 -17.54
C ILE A 205 -17.15 1.73 -17.16
N LYS A 206 -17.48 2.95 -16.77
CA LYS A 206 -18.87 3.37 -16.53
C LYS A 206 -19.46 3.82 -17.87
N LEU A 207 -20.39 3.05 -18.40
CA LEU A 207 -21.13 3.43 -19.60
C LEU A 207 -22.30 4.34 -19.19
N ALA A 208 -22.61 5.33 -20.02
CA ALA A 208 -23.82 6.12 -19.85
C ALA A 208 -25.05 5.18 -20.01
N ALA A 209 -25.98 5.24 -19.04
CA ALA A 209 -27.24 4.50 -19.10
C ALA A 209 -28.23 5.25 -19.99
#